data_fe98430af24553ae8ca418d3d586b53e
#
_entry.id   fe98430af24553ae8ca418d3d586b53e
#
_cell.length_a   1.000
_cell.length_b   1.000
_cell.length_c   1.000
_cell.angle_alpha   90.00
_cell.angle_beta   90.00
_cell.angle_gamma   90.00
#
_symmetry.space_group_name_H-M   'P 1'
#
loop_
_entity.id
_entity.type
_entity.pdbx_description
1 polymer ?
#
loop_
_entity_poly.entity_id
_entity_poly.type
_entity_poly.pdbx_seq_one_letter_code
_entity_poly.pdbx_strand_id
1 'polypeptide(L)'
;MTGNNAPNIVDSYTIRGVNYKTINFDIREVDEVFEWESVEMPQTKWDYSGVVDALVSHKYPIDKMQAVINNYLLDPEDAYAIDEFNKMQAWRKEAKEIAKEALLYELS
;
A
#
# COMPACT_ATOMS: atom_id res chain seq x y z
N MET A 1 4.47 11.56 3.62
CA MET A 1 4.89 12.74 2.83
C MET A 1 3.90 13.88 3.01
N THR A 2 4.32 15.09 2.77
CA THR A 2 3.49 16.30 2.95
C THR A 2 3.69 17.27 1.80
N GLY A 3 2.72 18.16 1.59
CA GLY A 3 2.82 19.19 0.58
C GLY A 3 1.66 20.18 0.67
N ASN A 4 1.80 21.33 0.00
CA ASN A 4 0.77 22.35 -0.05
C ASN A 4 -0.38 21.99 -1.00
N ASN A 5 -0.15 21.06 -1.92
CA ASN A 5 -1.14 20.58 -2.87
C ASN A 5 -1.27 19.07 -2.74
N ALA A 6 -2.45 18.54 -3.07
CA ALA A 6 -2.65 17.10 -3.11
C ALA A 6 -1.73 16.47 -4.18
N PRO A 7 -1.11 15.31 -3.89
CA PRO A 7 -0.28 14.63 -4.86
C PRO A 7 -1.12 13.98 -5.95
N ASN A 8 -0.48 13.65 -7.08
CA ASN A 8 -1.09 12.75 -8.06
C ASN A 8 -1.22 11.35 -7.45
N ILE A 9 -2.22 10.60 -7.91
CA ILE A 9 -2.38 9.21 -7.46
C ILE A 9 -1.18 8.37 -7.89
N VAL A 10 -0.66 8.62 -9.10
CA VAL A 10 0.52 7.92 -9.62
C VAL A 10 1.51 8.94 -10.16
N ASP A 11 2.77 8.81 -9.75
CA ASP A 11 3.89 9.57 -10.31
C ASP A 11 4.84 8.61 -11.02
N SER A 12 5.41 9.06 -12.15
CA SER A 12 6.39 8.29 -12.92
C SER A 12 7.66 9.11 -13.06
N TYR A 13 8.82 8.48 -12.88
CA TYR A 13 10.11 9.13 -12.95
C TYR A 13 11.22 8.13 -13.25
N THR A 14 12.39 8.66 -13.58
CA THR A 14 13.55 7.84 -13.92
C THR A 14 14.70 8.22 -13.01
N ILE A 15 15.33 7.20 -12.40
CA ILE A 15 16.52 7.38 -11.57
C ILE A 15 17.60 6.47 -12.14
N ARG A 16 18.73 7.06 -12.55
CA ARG A 16 19.90 6.33 -13.08
C ARG A 16 19.53 5.35 -14.21
N GLY A 17 18.63 5.80 -15.10
CA GLY A 17 18.21 5.00 -16.25
C GLY A 17 17.16 3.94 -15.97
N VAL A 18 16.68 3.84 -14.74
CA VAL A 18 15.63 2.90 -14.34
C VAL A 18 14.33 3.66 -14.14
N ASN A 19 13.26 3.18 -14.74
CA ASN A 19 11.93 3.79 -14.62
C ASN A 19 11.23 3.26 -13.37
N TYR A 20 10.68 4.18 -12.58
CA TYR A 20 9.94 3.88 -11.35
C TYR A 20 8.56 4.51 -11.41
N LYS A 21 7.65 3.95 -10.64
CA LYS A 21 6.34 4.52 -10.36
C LYS A 21 6.11 4.56 -8.86
N THR A 22 5.44 5.61 -8.42
CA THR A 22 5.02 5.77 -7.03
C THR A 22 3.52 5.89 -6.98
N ILE A 23 2.90 5.14 -6.06
CA ILE A 23 1.47 5.30 -5.75
C ILE A 23 1.37 6.13 -4.48
N ASN A 24 0.59 7.21 -4.55
CA ASN A 24 0.27 8.05 -3.40
C ASN A 24 -1.15 7.71 -2.95
N PHE A 25 -1.33 7.40 -1.68
CA PHE A 25 -2.61 6.95 -1.15
C PHE A 25 -2.81 7.47 0.27
N ASP A 26 -4.00 7.26 0.81
CA ASP A 26 -4.38 7.76 2.13
C ASP A 26 -4.13 9.28 2.22
N ILE A 27 -4.55 10.00 1.19
CA ILE A 27 -4.34 11.43 1.04
C ILE A 27 -5.34 12.16 1.93
N ARG A 28 -4.83 13.05 2.80
CA ARG A 28 -5.68 13.83 3.72
C ARG A 28 -5.14 15.23 3.89
N GLU A 29 -6.03 16.16 4.18
CA GLU A 29 -5.66 17.54 4.49
C GLU A 29 -5.67 17.75 6.00
N VAL A 30 -4.54 18.23 6.53
CA VAL A 30 -4.37 18.53 7.95
C VAL A 30 -3.74 19.92 8.07
N ASP A 31 -4.42 20.85 8.73
CA ASP A 31 -3.92 22.22 8.96
C ASP A 31 -3.46 22.93 7.67
N GLU A 32 -4.26 22.84 6.61
CA GLU A 32 -3.98 23.45 5.30
C GLU A 32 -2.79 22.80 4.54
N VAL A 33 -2.30 21.66 5.03
CA VAL A 33 -1.24 20.89 4.38
C VAL A 33 -1.79 19.50 4.06
N PHE A 34 -1.41 18.96 2.91
CA PHE A 34 -1.76 17.59 2.55
C PHE A 34 -0.73 16.62 3.08
N GLU A 35 -1.19 15.50 3.61
CA GLU A 35 -0.36 14.38 4.04
C GLU A 35 -0.79 13.13 3.29
N TRP A 36 0.15 12.26 2.96
CA TRP A 36 -0.14 11.00 2.27
C TRP A 36 0.97 9.98 2.48
N GLU A 37 0.64 8.72 2.19
CA GLU A 37 1.62 7.63 2.14
C GLU A 37 1.99 7.34 0.70
N SER A 38 3.19 6.84 0.47
CA SER A 38 3.72 6.53 -0.86
C SER A 38 4.40 5.18 -0.88
N VAL A 39 4.21 4.46 -1.99
CA VAL A 39 4.91 3.21 -2.26
C VAL A 39 5.56 3.32 -3.64
N GLU A 40 6.88 3.11 -3.68
CA GLU A 40 7.66 3.14 -4.92
C GLU A 40 7.89 1.72 -5.43
N MET A 41 7.84 1.54 -6.74
CA MET A 41 8.17 0.27 -7.37
C MET A 41 8.79 0.49 -8.75
N PRO A 42 9.63 -0.46 -9.22
CA PRO A 42 10.10 -0.42 -10.60
C PRO A 42 8.94 -0.59 -11.58
N GLN A 43 9.00 0.09 -12.71
CA GLN A 43 7.95 -0.01 -13.74
C GLN A 43 7.79 -1.45 -14.25
N THR A 44 8.82 -2.27 -14.19
CA THR A 44 8.77 -3.68 -14.58
C THR A 44 7.80 -4.50 -13.73
N LYS A 45 7.47 -4.03 -12.53
CA LYS A 45 6.51 -4.67 -11.63
C LYS A 45 5.13 -4.00 -11.65
N TRP A 46 4.90 -3.08 -12.57
CA TRP A 46 3.66 -2.32 -12.66
C TRP A 46 2.58 -3.14 -13.37
N ASP A 47 1.98 -4.05 -12.63
CA ASP A 47 0.77 -4.78 -13.00
C ASP A 47 -0.05 -4.98 -11.73
N TYR A 48 -1.25 -5.54 -11.85
CA TYR A 48 -2.14 -5.69 -10.70
C TYR A 48 -1.47 -6.46 -9.56
N SER A 49 -0.87 -7.59 -9.86
CA SER A 49 -0.23 -8.44 -8.84
C SER A 49 0.95 -7.73 -8.18
N GLY A 50 1.83 -7.13 -8.98
CA GLY A 50 3.00 -6.41 -8.47
C GLY A 50 2.63 -5.20 -7.61
N VAL A 51 1.61 -4.46 -8.02
CA VAL A 51 1.11 -3.30 -7.27
C VAL A 51 0.49 -3.73 -5.95
N VAL A 52 -0.35 -4.76 -5.95
CA VAL A 52 -0.94 -5.30 -4.72
C VAL A 52 0.15 -5.77 -3.76
N ASP A 53 1.13 -6.52 -4.26
CA ASP A 53 2.23 -7.03 -3.42
C ASP A 53 3.01 -5.88 -2.79
N ALA A 54 3.32 -4.84 -3.55
CA ALA A 54 4.05 -3.68 -3.04
C ALA A 54 3.25 -2.95 -1.95
N LEU A 55 1.95 -2.76 -2.15
CA LEU A 55 1.08 -2.11 -1.17
C LEU A 55 0.91 -2.94 0.09
N VAL A 56 0.69 -4.25 -0.04
CA VAL A 56 0.57 -5.14 1.12
C VAL A 56 1.87 -5.14 1.92
N SER A 57 3.01 -5.29 1.25
CA SER A 57 4.33 -5.34 1.90
C SER A 57 4.70 -4.02 2.57
N HIS A 58 4.12 -2.90 2.16
CA HIS A 58 4.37 -1.60 2.78
C HIS A 58 4.00 -1.58 4.26
N LYS A 59 2.86 -2.17 4.62
CA LYS A 59 2.40 -2.27 6.01
C LYS A 59 2.67 -3.62 6.65
N TYR A 60 2.67 -4.67 5.85
CA TYR A 60 2.85 -6.05 6.30
C TYR A 60 3.92 -6.75 5.46
N PRO A 61 5.22 -6.50 5.74
CA PRO A 61 6.27 -7.32 5.17
C PRO A 61 6.00 -8.80 5.44
N ILE A 62 6.54 -9.68 4.62
CA ILE A 62 6.20 -11.10 4.68
C ILE A 62 6.39 -11.72 6.07
N ASP A 63 7.45 -11.33 6.79
CA ASP A 63 7.72 -11.83 8.14
C ASP A 63 6.63 -11.40 9.13
N LYS A 64 6.19 -10.16 9.04
CA LYS A 64 5.11 -9.63 9.89
C LYS A 64 3.79 -10.32 9.58
N MET A 65 3.49 -10.52 8.29
CA MET A 65 2.26 -11.19 7.85
C MET A 65 2.23 -12.63 8.35
N GLN A 66 3.34 -13.35 8.24
CA GLN A 66 3.45 -14.72 8.75
C GLN A 66 3.26 -14.77 10.26
N ALA A 67 3.85 -13.83 11.01
CA ALA A 67 3.68 -13.76 12.46
C ALA A 67 2.22 -13.54 12.85
N VAL A 68 1.52 -12.64 12.16
CA VAL A 68 0.10 -12.36 12.43
C VAL A 68 -0.74 -13.62 12.16
N ILE A 69 -0.50 -14.31 11.05
CA ILE A 69 -1.23 -15.54 10.70
C ILE A 69 -0.93 -16.65 11.70
N ASN A 70 0.34 -16.85 12.04
CA ASN A 70 0.75 -17.91 12.96
C ASN A 70 0.17 -17.70 14.37
N ASN A 71 0.16 -16.47 14.86
CA ASN A 71 -0.43 -16.15 16.16
C ASN A 71 -1.93 -16.45 16.18
N TYR A 72 -2.64 -16.11 15.09
CA TYR A 72 -4.06 -16.43 14.98
C TYR A 72 -4.32 -17.93 14.94
N LEU A 73 -3.51 -18.69 14.18
CA LEU A 73 -3.66 -20.14 14.08
C LEU A 73 -3.32 -20.86 15.40
N LEU A 74 -2.34 -20.32 16.14
CA LEU A 74 -1.94 -20.89 17.43
C LEU A 74 -3.02 -20.72 18.50
N ASP A 75 -3.66 -19.57 18.55
CA ASP A 75 -4.72 -19.27 19.50
C ASP A 75 -5.82 -18.44 18.85
N PRO A 76 -6.76 -19.08 18.13
CA PRO A 76 -7.84 -18.37 17.42
C PRO A 76 -8.89 -17.74 18.34
N GLU A 77 -8.78 -17.91 19.65
CA GLU A 77 -9.67 -17.28 20.62
C GLU A 77 -9.04 -16.07 21.29
N ASP A 78 -7.74 -15.80 21.07
CA ASP A 78 -7.05 -14.65 21.61
C ASP A 78 -7.56 -13.38 20.91
N ALA A 79 -8.15 -12.47 21.69
CA ALA A 79 -8.71 -11.22 21.15
C ALA A 79 -7.68 -10.36 20.44
N TYR A 80 -6.43 -10.31 20.92
CA TYR A 80 -5.37 -9.56 20.28
C TYR A 80 -4.99 -10.16 18.92
N ALA A 81 -4.84 -11.49 18.87
CA ALA A 81 -4.50 -12.18 17.63
C ALA A 81 -5.61 -12.02 16.58
N ILE A 82 -6.87 -12.09 16.99
CA ILE A 82 -8.03 -11.86 16.12
C ILE A 82 -8.01 -10.45 15.56
N ASP A 83 -7.78 -9.45 16.41
CA ASP A 83 -7.76 -8.04 16.01
C ASP A 83 -6.66 -7.77 14.99
N GLU A 84 -5.45 -8.27 15.24
CA GLU A 84 -4.31 -8.10 14.34
C GLU A 84 -4.54 -8.80 12.98
N PHE A 85 -5.12 -9.99 13.01
CA PHE A 85 -5.48 -10.72 11.80
C PHE A 85 -6.52 -9.95 10.98
N ASN A 86 -7.55 -9.44 11.63
CA ASN A 86 -8.61 -8.69 10.95
C ASN A 86 -8.09 -7.38 10.34
N LYS A 87 -7.20 -6.68 11.05
CA LYS A 87 -6.56 -5.47 10.52
C LYS A 87 -5.72 -5.77 9.28
N MET A 88 -4.98 -6.86 9.31
CA MET A 88 -4.18 -7.29 8.16
C MET A 88 -5.08 -7.62 6.96
N GLN A 89 -6.16 -8.36 7.17
CA GLN A 89 -7.09 -8.69 6.08
C GLN A 89 -7.79 -7.45 5.52
N ALA A 90 -8.15 -6.50 6.38
CA ALA A 90 -8.72 -5.23 5.94
C ALA A 90 -7.75 -4.44 5.07
N TRP A 91 -6.47 -4.38 5.45
CA TRP A 91 -5.46 -3.73 4.63
C TRP A 91 -5.26 -4.42 3.29
N ARG A 92 -5.22 -5.76 3.26
CA ARG A 92 -5.09 -6.51 2.01
C ARG A 92 -6.24 -6.22 1.05
N LYS A 93 -7.45 -6.10 1.57
CA LYS A 93 -8.62 -5.72 0.78
C LYS A 93 -8.50 -4.30 0.24
N GLU A 94 -8.10 -3.36 1.09
CA GLU A 94 -7.89 -1.96 0.70
C GLU A 94 -6.77 -1.83 -0.34
N ALA A 95 -5.68 -2.58 -0.18
CA ALA A 95 -4.58 -2.59 -1.14
C ALA A 95 -5.05 -2.98 -2.54
N LYS A 96 -5.96 -3.93 -2.65
CA LYS A 96 -6.54 -4.33 -3.94
C LYS A 96 -7.37 -3.20 -4.57
N GLU A 97 -8.12 -2.46 -3.76
CA GLU A 97 -8.88 -1.31 -4.25
C GLU A 97 -7.96 -0.18 -4.71
N ILE A 98 -6.92 0.11 -3.95
CA ILE A 98 -5.92 1.12 -4.32
C ILE A 98 -5.22 0.73 -5.62
N ALA A 99 -4.87 -0.54 -5.78
CA ALA A 99 -4.23 -1.04 -6.99
C ALA A 99 -5.12 -0.85 -8.22
N LYS A 100 -6.41 -1.16 -8.11
CA LYS A 100 -7.37 -0.95 -9.20
C LYS A 100 -7.47 0.52 -9.60
N GLU A 101 -7.56 1.41 -8.62
CA GLU A 101 -7.64 2.85 -8.87
C GLU A 101 -6.37 3.37 -9.54
N ALA A 102 -5.19 2.94 -9.08
CA ALA A 102 -3.92 3.35 -9.64
C ALA A 102 -3.77 2.91 -11.10
N LEU A 103 -4.14 1.68 -11.40
CA LEU A 103 -4.07 1.16 -12.77
C LEU A 103 -5.06 1.86 -13.70
N LEU A 104 -6.26 2.17 -13.23
CA LEU A 104 -7.23 2.95 -14.00
C LEU A 104 -6.77 4.37 -14.23
N TYR A 105 -6.12 4.99 -13.25
CA TYR A 105 -5.54 6.33 -13.38
C TYR A 105 -4.52 6.38 -14.52
N GLU A 106 -3.67 5.36 -14.64
CA GLU A 106 -2.67 5.30 -15.70
C GLU A 106 -3.28 5.12 -17.10
N LEU A 107 -4.48 4.55 -17.19
CA LEU A 107 -5.17 4.34 -18.47
C LEU A 107 -5.98 5.56 -18.93
N SER A 108 -6.17 6.53 -18.09
CA SER A 108 -6.99 7.72 -18.40
C SER A 108 -6.20 8.91 -18.94
#